data_d8a0bb095c3bf18cc1f11c0b90a6b17a
#
_entry.id   d8a0bb095c3bf18cc1f11c0b90a6b17a
#
_cell.length_a   1.000
_cell.length_b   1.000
_cell.length_c   1.000
_cell.angle_alpha   90.00
_cell.angle_beta   90.00
_cell.angle_gamma   90.00
#
_symmetry.space_group_name_H-M   'P 1'
#
loop_
_entity.id
_entity.type
_entity.pdbx_description
1 polymer ?
#
loop_
_entity_poly.entity_id
_entity_poly.type
_entity_poly.pdbx_seq_one_letter_code
_entity_poly.pdbx_strand_id
1 'polypeptide(L)'
;MLYDYKKNNKLTLAIHSTDNSFGFAYRENSEASDNFFTKKFERDLCNNLIVDFTNFITKENLKRINKISVSIGPSNFNASRQIIVLARTLAQQINCSLDSFSSFELMAKRIASKNNIYYKKNSFWIFKKLKRRGYIAGEYEICISEKPNKNITIKEKIIPKIFEELLHKDSSYQAEYSDIEDLKELLNLSNKNSQHSSFNNWNKVLPLYPISPIN
;
A
#
# COMPACT_ATOMS: atom_id res chain seq x y z
N MET A 1 -13.00 32.68 16.77
CA MET A 1 -13.29 32.16 15.41
C MET A 1 -12.09 31.47 14.70
N LEU A 2 -10.85 31.53 15.22
CA LEU A 2 -9.67 30.83 14.62
C LEU A 2 -9.43 29.42 15.18
N TYR A 3 -10.13 28.99 16.22
CA TYR A 3 -9.95 27.68 16.88
C TYR A 3 -10.71 26.53 16.21
N ASP A 4 -11.73 26.79 15.41
CA ASP A 4 -12.58 25.75 14.78
C ASP A 4 -12.09 25.29 13.40
N TYR A 5 -11.27 26.08 12.72
CA TYR A 5 -10.78 25.75 11.37
C TYR A 5 -9.79 24.57 11.38
N LYS A 6 -9.01 24.40 12.47
CA LYS A 6 -8.04 23.29 12.60
C LYS A 6 -8.67 21.93 12.96
N LYS A 7 -9.92 21.91 13.41
CA LYS A 7 -10.62 20.70 13.87
C LYS A 7 -11.20 19.85 12.73
N ASN A 8 -11.36 20.42 11.54
CA ASN A 8 -12.02 19.77 10.40
C ASN A 8 -11.08 19.15 9.37
N ASN A 9 -9.77 19.42 9.39
CA ASN A 9 -8.84 18.86 8.44
C ASN A 9 -8.33 17.49 8.90
N LYS A 10 -9.00 16.45 8.47
CA LYS A 10 -8.64 15.06 8.73
C LYS A 10 -7.45 14.65 7.86
N LEU A 11 -6.60 13.79 8.39
CA LEU A 11 -5.43 13.24 7.71
C LEU A 11 -5.61 11.77 7.40
N THR A 12 -5.20 11.37 6.21
CA THR A 12 -4.95 9.97 5.85
C THR A 12 -3.46 9.71 5.93
N LEU A 13 -3.05 8.70 6.70
CA LEU A 13 -1.66 8.23 6.82
C LEU A 13 -1.46 6.97 5.98
N ALA A 14 -0.41 6.94 5.17
CA ALA A 14 0.04 5.76 4.44
C ALA A 14 1.37 5.26 5.02
N ILE A 15 1.51 3.93 5.16
CA ILE A 15 2.71 3.26 5.64
C ILE A 15 3.06 2.14 4.69
N HIS A 16 4.26 2.17 4.12
CA HIS A 16 4.69 1.24 3.08
C HIS A 16 6.09 0.69 3.34
N SER A 17 6.33 -0.55 2.90
CA SER A 17 7.68 -1.12 2.84
C SER A 17 7.90 -1.88 1.54
N THR A 18 9.14 -1.86 1.08
CA THR A 18 9.64 -2.62 -0.05
C THR A 18 10.63 -3.70 0.42
N ASP A 19 11.43 -4.23 -0.47
CA ASP A 19 12.48 -5.20 -0.12
C ASP A 19 13.63 -4.58 0.68
N ASN A 20 13.88 -3.27 0.49
CA ASN A 20 15.05 -2.60 1.04
C ASN A 20 14.79 -1.19 1.60
N SER A 21 13.51 -0.77 1.64
CA SER A 21 13.11 0.54 2.14
C SER A 21 11.76 0.49 2.83
N PHE A 22 11.48 1.54 3.58
CA PHE A 22 10.15 1.84 4.11
C PHE A 22 9.86 3.32 3.96
N GLY A 23 8.60 3.68 4.08
CA GLY A 23 8.20 5.06 4.00
C GLY A 23 6.84 5.33 4.62
N PHE A 24 6.64 6.61 4.89
CA PHE A 24 5.42 7.19 5.39
C PHE A 24 4.96 8.28 4.44
N ALA A 25 3.67 8.45 4.31
CA ALA A 25 3.10 9.63 3.67
C ALA A 25 1.82 10.03 4.39
N TYR A 26 1.50 11.32 4.40
CA TYR A 26 0.18 11.76 4.81
C TYR A 26 -0.37 12.81 3.86
N ARG A 27 -1.70 12.82 3.76
CA ARG A 27 -2.50 13.76 2.95
C ARG A 27 -3.57 14.38 3.81
N GLU A 28 -3.74 15.68 3.71
CA GLU A 28 -4.92 16.36 4.23
C GLU A 28 -6.10 16.15 3.27
N ASN A 29 -7.29 15.85 3.79
CA ASN A 29 -8.45 15.55 2.95
C ASN A 29 -8.91 16.73 2.07
N SER A 30 -8.49 17.96 2.41
CA SER A 30 -8.86 19.20 1.71
C SER A 30 -7.78 19.70 0.73
N GLU A 31 -6.58 19.11 0.73
CA GLU A 31 -5.44 19.62 -0.04
C GLU A 31 -4.85 18.57 -0.98
N ALA A 32 -4.28 19.07 -2.08
CA ALA A 32 -3.62 18.22 -3.08
C ALA A 32 -2.15 17.92 -2.75
N SER A 33 -1.61 18.44 -1.63
CA SER A 33 -0.20 18.26 -1.26
C SER A 33 -0.01 17.06 -0.34
N ASP A 34 0.83 16.13 -0.78
CA ASP A 34 1.25 14.98 0.00
C ASP A 34 2.60 15.24 0.67
N ASN A 35 2.75 14.82 1.92
CA ASN A 35 4.03 14.81 2.61
C ASN A 35 4.59 13.40 2.60
N PHE A 36 5.88 13.25 2.26
CA PHE A 36 6.54 11.96 2.11
C PHE A 36 7.79 11.87 2.96
N PHE A 37 8.04 10.69 3.47
CA PHE A 37 9.31 10.28 4.05
C PHE A 37 9.63 8.88 3.56
N THR A 38 10.84 8.66 3.05
CA THR A 38 11.31 7.34 2.64
C THR A 38 12.74 7.13 3.13
N LYS A 39 13.06 5.91 3.52
CA LYS A 39 14.39 5.54 3.99
C LYS A 39 14.75 4.13 3.57
N LYS A 40 15.93 3.96 3.03
CA LYS A 40 16.52 2.64 2.82
C LYS A 40 16.99 2.07 4.16
N PHE A 41 16.82 0.77 4.34
CA PHE A 41 17.35 0.07 5.51
C PHE A 41 18.35 -1.00 5.07
N GLU A 42 19.46 -1.11 5.79
CA GLU A 42 20.45 -2.15 5.51
C GLU A 42 20.19 -3.38 6.36
N ARG A 43 20.18 -3.27 7.69
CA ARG A 43 20.00 -4.40 8.62
C ARG A 43 19.05 -4.14 9.80
N ASP A 44 18.90 -2.88 10.24
CA ASP A 44 18.25 -2.54 11.53
C ASP A 44 16.98 -1.69 11.36
N LEU A 45 15.99 -2.20 10.61
CA LEU A 45 14.70 -1.51 10.49
C LEU A 45 14.05 -1.29 11.87
N CYS A 46 14.15 -2.27 12.76
CA CYS A 46 13.49 -2.25 14.08
C CYS A 46 13.84 -1.03 14.92
N ASN A 47 15.11 -0.65 14.90
CA ASN A 47 15.62 0.38 15.82
C ASN A 47 15.24 1.80 15.37
N ASN A 48 14.99 1.99 14.09
CA ASN A 48 14.79 3.32 13.51
C ASN A 48 13.32 3.63 13.15
N LEU A 49 12.49 2.61 12.93
CA LEU A 49 11.12 2.79 12.42
C LEU A 49 10.30 3.77 13.28
N ILE A 50 10.30 3.59 14.60
CA ILE A 50 9.52 4.44 15.52
C ILE A 50 10.12 5.85 15.61
N VAL A 51 11.46 5.94 15.66
CA VAL A 51 12.16 7.23 15.71
C VAL A 51 11.89 8.02 14.43
N ASP A 52 12.04 7.40 13.28
CA ASP A 52 11.77 8.02 11.98
C ASP A 52 10.30 8.44 11.84
N PHE A 53 9.36 7.59 12.33
CA PHE A 53 7.94 7.94 12.35
C PHE A 53 7.66 9.16 13.24
N THR A 54 8.22 9.21 14.45
CA THR A 54 7.99 10.33 15.38
C THR A 54 8.62 11.62 14.91
N ASN A 55 9.70 11.54 14.14
CA ASN A 55 10.31 12.71 13.49
C ASN A 55 9.51 13.20 12.27
N PHE A 56 8.83 12.27 11.57
CA PHE A 56 8.06 12.61 10.39
C PHE A 56 6.71 13.25 10.73
N ILE A 57 6.04 12.79 11.79
CA ILE A 57 4.71 13.28 12.14
C ILE A 57 4.72 14.08 13.45
N THR A 58 4.13 15.25 13.42
CA THR A 58 3.97 16.06 14.63
C THR A 58 2.86 15.48 15.54
N LYS A 59 2.93 15.77 16.85
CA LYS A 59 1.87 15.37 17.80
C LYS A 59 0.49 15.93 17.40
N GLU A 60 0.46 17.11 16.78
CA GLU A 60 -0.77 17.73 16.29
C GLU A 60 -1.34 16.96 15.10
N ASN A 61 -0.52 16.61 14.12
CA ASN A 61 -0.94 15.83 12.96
C ASN A 61 -1.35 14.42 13.35
N LEU A 62 -0.67 13.79 14.30
CA LEU A 62 -1.04 12.47 14.81
C LEU A 62 -2.48 12.44 15.33
N LYS A 63 -2.92 13.49 16.04
CA LYS A 63 -4.29 13.63 16.56
C LYS A 63 -5.35 13.87 15.47
N ARG A 64 -4.92 14.27 14.27
CA ARG A 64 -5.79 14.55 13.12
C ARG A 64 -5.98 13.33 12.21
N ILE A 65 -5.19 12.27 12.41
CA ILE A 65 -5.32 11.05 11.61
C ILE A 65 -6.68 10.42 11.90
N ASN A 66 -7.46 10.22 10.84
CA ASN A 66 -8.74 9.53 10.90
C ASN A 66 -8.76 8.23 10.11
N LYS A 67 -7.73 8.00 9.30
CA LYS A 67 -7.56 6.80 8.48
C LYS A 67 -6.08 6.48 8.33
N ILE A 68 -5.75 5.18 8.41
CA ILE A 68 -4.44 4.64 8.12
C ILE A 68 -4.57 3.63 6.99
N SER A 69 -3.60 3.63 6.07
CA SER A 69 -3.47 2.62 5.02
C SER A 69 -2.08 2.01 5.08
N VAL A 70 -2.00 0.70 4.95
CA VAL A 70 -0.73 -0.01 5.04
C VAL A 70 -0.58 -1.02 3.91
N SER A 71 0.64 -1.12 3.34
CA SER A 71 0.96 -2.22 2.45
C SER A 71 1.20 -3.50 3.24
N ILE A 72 0.61 -4.61 2.78
CA ILE A 72 0.74 -5.91 3.46
C ILE A 72 1.76 -6.86 2.81
N GLY A 73 2.49 -6.40 1.79
CA GLY A 73 3.42 -7.21 0.99
C GLY A 73 2.79 -7.67 -0.34
N PRO A 74 3.51 -8.48 -1.14
CA PRO A 74 4.80 -9.07 -0.83
C PRO A 74 5.96 -8.05 -0.85
N SER A 75 6.82 -8.12 0.16
CA SER A 75 8.05 -7.32 0.31
C SER A 75 9.00 -8.02 1.28
N ASN A 76 9.97 -7.34 1.85
CA ASN A 76 10.81 -7.89 2.90
C ASN A 76 9.94 -8.36 4.09
N PHE A 77 10.12 -9.60 4.51
CA PHE A 77 9.31 -10.27 5.54
C PHE A 77 9.30 -9.51 6.87
N ASN A 78 10.47 -9.13 7.37
CA ASN A 78 10.58 -8.43 8.65
C ASN A 78 10.02 -7.00 8.55
N ALA A 79 10.29 -6.31 7.46
CA ALA A 79 9.78 -4.96 7.22
C ALA A 79 8.25 -4.94 7.17
N SER A 80 7.63 -5.84 6.40
CA SER A 80 6.16 -5.95 6.33
C SER A 80 5.52 -6.16 7.70
N ARG A 81 6.07 -7.05 8.52
CA ARG A 81 5.55 -7.30 9.88
C ARG A 81 5.60 -6.05 10.74
N GLN A 82 6.73 -5.35 10.72
CA GLN A 82 6.93 -4.18 11.58
C GLN A 82 6.03 -3.02 11.22
N ILE A 83 5.89 -2.69 9.92
CA ILE A 83 5.00 -1.62 9.50
C ILE A 83 3.54 -1.95 9.77
N ILE A 84 3.13 -3.22 9.67
CA ILE A 84 1.77 -3.64 9.99
C ILE A 84 1.51 -3.57 11.49
N VAL A 85 2.47 -3.99 12.32
CA VAL A 85 2.35 -3.84 13.78
C VAL A 85 2.23 -2.36 14.15
N LEU A 86 3.07 -1.49 13.59
CA LEU A 86 2.97 -0.04 13.78
C LEU A 86 1.59 0.48 13.38
N ALA A 87 1.12 0.15 12.17
CA ALA A 87 -0.17 0.62 11.64
C ALA A 87 -1.35 0.15 12.53
N ARG A 88 -1.35 -1.11 12.95
CA ARG A 88 -2.38 -1.67 13.84
C ARG A 88 -2.38 -1.01 15.20
N THR A 89 -1.22 -0.84 15.81
CA THR A 89 -1.08 -0.19 17.11
C THR A 89 -1.57 1.26 17.05
N LEU A 90 -1.16 2.01 16.03
CA LEU A 90 -1.65 3.38 15.83
C LEU A 90 -3.16 3.41 15.63
N ALA A 91 -3.70 2.59 14.73
CA ALA A 91 -5.14 2.55 14.46
C ALA A 91 -5.96 2.24 15.72
N GLN A 92 -5.48 1.30 16.54
CA GLN A 92 -6.09 0.96 17.82
C GLN A 92 -6.03 2.13 18.81
N GLN A 93 -4.86 2.78 18.97
CA GLN A 93 -4.67 3.84 19.96
C GLN A 93 -5.44 5.11 19.63
N ILE A 94 -5.50 5.50 18.36
CA ILE A 94 -6.22 6.72 17.94
C ILE A 94 -7.65 6.44 17.48
N ASN A 95 -8.10 5.18 17.54
CA ASN A 95 -9.44 4.72 17.17
C ASN A 95 -9.85 5.17 15.75
N CYS A 96 -9.02 4.86 14.75
CA CYS A 96 -9.27 5.17 13.35
C CYS A 96 -9.38 3.92 12.48
N SER A 97 -9.87 4.07 11.25
CA SER A 97 -9.94 2.97 10.29
C SER A 97 -8.55 2.59 9.77
N LEU A 98 -8.35 1.29 9.52
CA LEU A 98 -7.14 0.75 8.92
C LEU A 98 -7.48 -0.03 7.65
N ASP A 99 -7.01 0.47 6.50
CA ASP A 99 -7.09 -0.20 5.21
C ASP A 99 -5.76 -0.90 4.89
N SER A 100 -5.84 -1.99 4.13
CA SER A 100 -4.66 -2.75 3.72
C SER A 100 -4.72 -3.09 2.23
N PHE A 101 -3.57 -3.01 1.55
CA PHE A 101 -3.44 -3.27 0.12
C PHE A 101 -2.20 -4.11 -0.14
N SER A 102 -2.25 -4.99 -1.15
CA SER A 102 -1.05 -5.71 -1.54
C SER A 102 -0.03 -4.75 -2.18
N SER A 103 1.27 -5.02 -1.99
CA SER A 103 2.30 -4.18 -2.64
C SER A 103 2.22 -4.24 -4.16
N PHE A 104 1.72 -5.34 -4.73
CA PHE A 104 1.53 -5.46 -6.18
C PHE A 104 0.35 -4.63 -6.67
N GLU A 105 -0.70 -4.46 -5.87
CA GLU A 105 -1.83 -3.58 -6.21
C GLU A 105 -1.39 -2.12 -6.32
N LEU A 106 -0.46 -1.67 -5.46
CA LEU A 106 0.06 -0.30 -5.51
C LEU A 106 0.79 0.02 -6.82
N MET A 107 1.49 -0.95 -7.39
CA MET A 107 2.23 -0.76 -8.64
C MET A 107 1.43 -1.12 -9.89
N ALA A 108 0.26 -1.74 -9.76
CA ALA A 108 -0.50 -2.29 -10.88
C ALA A 108 -0.88 -1.22 -11.91
N LYS A 109 -1.35 -0.05 -11.47
CA LYS A 109 -1.70 1.07 -12.36
C LYS A 109 -0.48 1.62 -13.10
N ARG A 110 0.65 1.77 -12.44
CA ARG A 110 1.91 2.23 -13.02
C ARG A 110 2.44 1.25 -14.05
N ILE A 111 2.45 -0.06 -13.74
CA ILE A 111 2.85 -1.12 -14.66
C ILE A 111 1.94 -1.16 -15.89
N ALA A 112 0.61 -1.07 -15.71
CA ALA A 112 -0.34 -1.08 -16.80
C ALA A 112 -0.18 0.12 -17.74
N SER A 113 0.08 1.31 -17.19
CA SER A 113 0.36 2.52 -17.97
C SER A 113 1.66 2.41 -18.74
N LYS A 114 2.76 2.03 -18.09
CA LYS A 114 4.09 1.91 -18.69
C LYS A 114 4.12 0.95 -19.89
N ASN A 115 3.34 -0.13 -19.82
CA ASN A 115 3.31 -1.18 -20.83
C ASN A 115 2.13 -1.07 -21.81
N ASN A 116 1.36 0.01 -21.75
CA ASN A 116 0.17 0.23 -22.60
C ASN A 116 -0.83 -0.94 -22.54
N ILE A 117 -1.00 -1.56 -21.36
CA ILE A 117 -1.84 -2.75 -21.19
C ILE A 117 -3.32 -2.42 -21.37
N TYR A 118 -3.76 -1.22 -21.01
CA TYR A 118 -5.15 -0.76 -21.08
C TYR A 118 -5.83 -0.95 -22.44
N TYR A 119 -5.05 -1.00 -23.52
CA TYR A 119 -5.55 -1.13 -24.89
C TYR A 119 -5.46 -2.55 -25.45
N LYS A 120 -4.79 -3.46 -24.72
CA LYS A 120 -4.41 -4.77 -25.27
C LYS A 120 -5.07 -5.94 -24.56
N LYS A 121 -5.41 -5.80 -23.29
CA LYS A 121 -5.82 -6.92 -22.43
C LYS A 121 -6.80 -6.46 -21.35
N ASN A 122 -7.68 -7.37 -20.93
CA ASN A 122 -8.62 -7.13 -19.83
C ASN A 122 -8.00 -7.44 -18.47
N SER A 123 -6.96 -8.28 -18.42
CA SER A 123 -6.22 -8.59 -17.18
C SER A 123 -4.74 -8.83 -17.47
N PHE A 124 -3.93 -8.72 -16.43
CA PHE A 124 -2.49 -8.97 -16.48
C PHE A 124 -1.99 -9.48 -15.12
N TRP A 125 -0.80 -10.05 -15.12
CA TRP A 125 -0.16 -10.57 -13.93
C TRP A 125 1.03 -9.70 -13.54
N ILE A 126 1.22 -9.52 -12.22
CA ILE A 126 2.45 -8.97 -11.66
C ILE A 126 3.14 -10.09 -10.90
N PHE A 127 4.44 -10.26 -11.15
CA PHE A 127 5.21 -11.34 -10.53
C PHE A 127 6.54 -10.86 -9.97
N LYS A 128 7.03 -11.63 -8.99
CA LYS A 128 8.38 -11.54 -8.43
C LYS A 128 8.99 -12.93 -8.41
N LYS A 129 10.17 -13.10 -9.05
CA LYS A 129 10.89 -14.37 -9.04
C LYS A 129 11.52 -14.62 -7.67
N LEU A 130 11.37 -15.81 -7.16
CA LEU A 130 12.01 -16.28 -5.93
C LEU A 130 13.27 -17.08 -6.28
N LYS A 131 14.31 -17.01 -5.42
CA LYS A 131 15.58 -17.68 -5.68
C LYS A 131 15.46 -19.22 -5.78
N ARG A 132 14.51 -19.86 -5.07
CA ARG A 132 14.41 -21.33 -4.96
C ARG A 132 12.99 -21.89 -5.06
N ARG A 133 11.94 -21.08 -5.15
CA ARG A 133 10.55 -21.54 -4.96
C ARG A 133 9.59 -21.02 -6.04
N GLY A 134 10.05 -20.84 -7.27
CA GLY A 134 9.17 -20.35 -8.34
C GLY A 134 8.93 -18.83 -8.28
N TYR A 135 7.68 -18.43 -8.27
CA TYR A 135 7.26 -17.04 -8.40
C TYR A 135 6.18 -16.69 -7.38
N ILE A 136 6.22 -15.47 -6.85
CA ILE A 136 5.04 -14.85 -6.24
C ILE A 136 4.35 -14.09 -7.37
N ALA A 137 3.06 -14.32 -7.61
CA ALA A 137 2.31 -13.62 -8.63
C ALA A 137 0.88 -13.32 -8.19
N GLY A 138 0.32 -12.22 -8.71
CA GLY A 138 -1.08 -11.81 -8.53
C GLY A 138 -1.69 -11.38 -9.85
N GLU A 139 -3.00 -11.56 -10.04
CA GLU A 139 -3.75 -11.15 -11.24
C GLU A 139 -4.54 -9.86 -10.97
N TYR A 140 -4.49 -8.96 -11.94
CA TYR A 140 -5.13 -7.64 -11.89
C TYR A 140 -6.02 -7.43 -13.10
N GLU A 141 -7.27 -7.05 -12.87
CA GLU A 141 -8.28 -6.79 -13.89
C GLU A 141 -8.40 -5.29 -14.17
N ILE A 142 -8.50 -4.94 -15.44
CA ILE A 142 -8.70 -3.58 -15.90
C ILE A 142 -10.20 -3.34 -16.05
N CYS A 143 -10.73 -2.42 -15.25
CA CYS A 143 -12.13 -2.01 -15.30
C CYS A 143 -12.21 -0.63 -15.96
N ILE A 144 -12.86 -0.56 -17.11
CA ILE A 144 -13.10 0.70 -17.84
C ILE A 144 -14.55 1.10 -17.61
N SER A 145 -14.79 2.27 -17.00
CA SER A 145 -16.15 2.80 -16.88
C SER A 145 -16.59 3.46 -18.17
N GLU A 146 -17.80 3.16 -18.64
CA GLU A 146 -18.38 3.68 -19.88
C GLU A 146 -18.94 5.13 -19.76
N LYS A 147 -18.87 5.76 -18.59
CA LYS A 147 -19.42 7.12 -18.35
C LYS A 147 -18.45 8.22 -18.81
N PRO A 148 -18.95 9.47 -19.09
CA PRO A 148 -18.33 10.42 -20.01
C PRO A 148 -16.86 10.74 -19.82
N ASN A 149 -16.30 10.43 -18.67
CA ASN A 149 -14.85 10.44 -18.43
C ASN A 149 -14.40 9.00 -18.25
N LYS A 150 -13.83 8.38 -19.29
CA LYS A 150 -13.22 7.04 -19.24
C LYS A 150 -12.29 6.91 -18.01
N ASN A 151 -12.85 6.45 -16.90
CA ASN A 151 -12.08 6.26 -15.68
C ASN A 151 -11.59 4.82 -15.66
N ILE A 152 -10.29 4.64 -15.81
CA ILE A 152 -9.65 3.32 -15.77
C ILE A 152 -9.31 3.03 -14.31
N THR A 153 -9.87 1.95 -13.80
CA THR A 153 -9.54 1.41 -12.48
C THR A 153 -8.97 0.01 -12.61
N ILE A 154 -8.10 -0.37 -11.70
CA ILE A 154 -7.54 -1.71 -11.63
C ILE A 154 -8.04 -2.35 -10.34
N LYS A 155 -8.46 -3.61 -10.44
CA LYS A 155 -8.88 -4.43 -9.30
C LYS A 155 -7.98 -5.64 -9.15
N GLU A 156 -7.58 -5.93 -7.93
CA GLU A 156 -6.91 -7.18 -7.60
C GLU A 156 -7.92 -8.34 -7.72
N LYS A 157 -7.67 -9.26 -8.67
CA LYS A 157 -8.50 -10.43 -8.92
C LYS A 157 -7.98 -11.66 -8.19
N ILE A 158 -6.67 -11.80 -8.17
CA ILE A 158 -5.98 -12.84 -7.41
C ILE A 158 -4.90 -12.18 -6.56
N ILE A 159 -5.03 -12.31 -5.24
CA ILE A 159 -4.04 -11.86 -4.27
C ILE A 159 -2.71 -12.56 -4.56
N PRO A 160 -1.55 -11.87 -4.41
CA PRO A 160 -0.24 -12.47 -4.62
C PRO A 160 -0.04 -13.75 -3.82
N LYS A 161 0.24 -14.86 -4.52
CA LYS A 161 0.54 -16.18 -3.96
C LYS A 161 1.66 -16.86 -4.73
N ILE A 162 2.12 -18.02 -4.23
CA ILE A 162 3.19 -18.78 -4.88
C ILE A 162 2.66 -19.60 -6.05
N PHE A 163 3.47 -19.61 -7.11
CA PHE A 163 3.34 -20.48 -8.28
C PHE A 163 4.71 -21.11 -8.57
N GLU A 164 4.74 -22.40 -8.88
CA GLU A 164 5.96 -23.10 -9.27
C GLU A 164 6.49 -22.58 -10.60
N GLU A 165 5.59 -22.33 -11.54
CA GLU A 165 5.89 -21.78 -12.85
C GLU A 165 5.09 -20.49 -13.10
N LEU A 166 5.64 -19.62 -13.94
CA LEU A 166 4.96 -18.41 -14.37
C LEU A 166 3.90 -18.75 -15.43
N LEU A 167 2.64 -18.72 -15.02
CA LEU A 167 1.50 -18.84 -15.92
C LEU A 167 1.38 -17.54 -16.76
N HIS A 168 0.93 -17.65 -18.01
CA HIS A 168 0.66 -16.50 -18.87
C HIS A 168 1.83 -15.55 -19.10
N LYS A 169 2.99 -16.06 -19.54
CA LYS A 169 4.23 -15.28 -19.78
C LYS A 169 4.00 -13.99 -20.56
N ASP A 170 3.18 -14.01 -21.60
CA ASP A 170 2.90 -12.84 -22.48
C ASP A 170 2.07 -11.73 -21.81
N SER A 171 1.49 -11.97 -20.64
CA SER A 171 0.73 -11.00 -19.87
C SER A 171 1.25 -10.83 -18.44
N SER A 172 2.48 -11.27 -18.19
CA SER A 172 3.12 -11.19 -16.89
C SER A 172 4.22 -10.15 -16.88
N TYR A 173 4.21 -9.27 -15.89
CA TYR A 173 5.15 -8.17 -15.72
C TYR A 173 5.86 -8.29 -14.38
N GLN A 174 7.15 -8.03 -14.38
CA GLN A 174 7.94 -8.06 -13.15
C GLN A 174 7.52 -6.94 -12.21
N ALA A 175 7.46 -7.25 -10.92
CA ALA A 175 7.16 -6.25 -9.88
C ALA A 175 8.27 -5.19 -9.82
N GLU A 176 7.87 -3.92 -9.85
CA GLU A 176 8.76 -2.76 -9.80
C GLU A 176 8.33 -1.87 -8.62
N TYR A 177 9.03 -1.95 -7.51
CA TYR A 177 8.78 -1.10 -6.34
C TYR A 177 9.24 0.33 -6.59
N SER A 178 8.44 1.29 -6.12
CA SER A 178 8.78 2.72 -6.12
C SER A 178 8.25 3.36 -4.84
N ASP A 179 9.14 3.72 -3.92
CA ASP A 179 8.76 4.18 -2.59
C ASP A 179 7.71 5.30 -2.61
N ILE A 180 7.94 6.34 -3.41
CA ILE A 180 7.06 7.51 -3.46
C ILE A 180 5.79 7.22 -4.25
N GLU A 181 5.90 6.58 -5.43
CA GLU A 181 4.71 6.32 -6.26
C GLU A 181 3.78 5.28 -5.61
N ASP A 182 4.35 4.28 -4.92
CA ASP A 182 3.58 3.28 -4.20
C ASP A 182 2.89 3.91 -2.96
N LEU A 183 3.54 4.84 -2.25
CA LEU A 183 2.90 5.63 -1.18
C LEU A 183 1.77 6.53 -1.69
N LYS A 184 1.96 7.21 -2.84
CA LYS A 184 0.90 8.00 -3.48
C LYS A 184 -0.31 7.14 -3.84
N GLU A 185 -0.07 5.98 -4.44
CA GLU A 185 -1.18 5.10 -4.83
C GLU A 185 -1.87 4.51 -3.58
N LEU A 186 -1.15 4.23 -2.51
CA LEU A 186 -1.71 3.81 -1.24
C LEU A 186 -2.68 4.87 -0.66
N LEU A 187 -2.31 6.16 -0.70
CA LEU A 187 -3.20 7.27 -0.33
C LEU A 187 -4.42 7.37 -1.27
N ASN A 188 -4.22 7.16 -2.57
CA ASN A 188 -5.30 7.22 -3.57
C ASN A 188 -6.31 6.09 -3.39
N LEU A 189 -5.85 4.85 -3.17
CA LEU A 189 -6.71 3.70 -2.93
C LEU A 189 -7.49 3.84 -1.62
N SER A 190 -6.84 4.35 -0.57
CA SER A 190 -7.48 4.64 0.70
C SER A 190 -8.66 5.61 0.58
N ASN A 191 -8.51 6.66 -0.22
CA ASN A 191 -9.58 7.63 -0.44
C ASN A 191 -10.78 7.04 -1.20
N LYS A 192 -10.54 6.11 -2.13
CA LYS A 192 -11.61 5.42 -2.88
C LYS A 192 -12.41 4.47 -1.98
N ASN A 193 -11.75 3.82 -1.04
CA ASN A 193 -12.38 2.86 -0.12
C ASN A 193 -13.11 3.52 1.06
N SER A 194 -13.24 4.83 1.09
CA SER A 194 -13.90 5.56 2.19
C SER A 194 -15.36 5.15 2.45
N GLN A 195 -16.02 4.49 1.50
CA GLN A 195 -17.40 4.01 1.63
C GLN A 195 -17.52 2.63 2.32
N HIS A 196 -16.44 1.88 2.49
CA HIS A 196 -16.46 0.51 3.04
C HIS A 196 -15.53 0.29 4.24
N SER A 197 -14.86 1.33 4.74
CA SER A 197 -13.99 1.21 5.91
C SER A 197 -14.82 1.04 7.17
N SER A 198 -14.96 -0.19 7.66
CA SER A 198 -15.55 -0.45 8.96
C SER A 198 -14.54 -0.07 10.06
N PHE A 199 -14.96 0.75 10.99
CA PHE A 199 -14.23 1.01 12.24
C PHE A 199 -13.90 -0.32 12.93
N ASN A 200 -12.70 -0.46 13.50
CA ASN A 200 -12.20 -1.62 14.23
C ASN A 200 -11.74 -2.84 13.41
N ASN A 201 -11.43 -2.70 12.14
CA ASN A 201 -10.86 -3.81 11.33
C ASN A 201 -9.35 -4.01 11.48
N TRP A 202 -8.67 -3.24 12.35
CA TRP A 202 -7.22 -3.33 12.52
C TRP A 202 -6.74 -4.75 12.89
N ASN A 203 -7.54 -5.54 13.59
CA ASN A 203 -7.22 -6.92 13.98
C ASN A 203 -7.20 -7.90 12.79
N LYS A 204 -7.87 -7.58 11.69
CA LYS A 204 -7.92 -8.40 10.47
C LYS A 204 -6.77 -8.12 9.52
N VAL A 205 -6.06 -7.01 9.69
CA VAL A 205 -4.93 -6.64 8.84
C VAL A 205 -3.71 -7.47 9.24
N LEU A 206 -3.35 -8.41 8.38
CA LEU A 206 -2.24 -9.33 8.57
C LEU A 206 -1.25 -9.21 7.42
N PRO A 207 0.04 -9.48 7.65
CA PRO A 207 1.01 -9.55 6.57
C PRO A 207 0.63 -10.63 5.57
N LEU A 208 0.80 -10.33 4.29
CA LEU A 208 0.67 -11.31 3.24
C LEU A 208 1.93 -12.18 3.21
N TYR A 209 1.80 -13.43 3.59
CA TYR A 209 2.86 -14.42 3.58
C TYR A 209 2.65 -15.42 2.43
N PRO A 210 3.10 -15.09 1.21
CA PRO A 210 3.02 -16.05 0.12
C PRO A 210 3.85 -17.31 0.39
N ILE A 211 4.88 -17.18 1.25
CA ILE A 211 5.76 -18.27 1.69
C ILE A 211 5.56 -18.45 3.19
N SER A 212 5.26 -19.67 3.62
CA SER A 212 5.31 -19.98 5.06
C SER A 212 6.73 -19.75 5.59
N PRO A 213 6.89 -19.01 6.71
CA PRO A 213 8.20 -18.84 7.34
C PRO A 213 8.72 -20.12 7.98
N ILE A 214 7.84 -21.11 8.13
CA ILE A 214 8.13 -22.42 8.79
C ILE A 214 7.95 -23.50 7.74
N ASN A 215 9.02 -24.09 7.30
CA ASN A 215 9.12 -25.42 6.70
C ASN A 215 10.14 -26.20 7.46
#